data_ab5bd9427d16b2e7d3fdd27820c3d9a9
#
_entry.id   ab5bd9427d16b2e7d3fdd27820c3d9a9
#
_cell.length_a   1.000
_cell.length_b   1.000
_cell.length_c   1.000
_cell.angle_alpha   90.00
_cell.angle_beta   90.00
_cell.angle_gamma   90.00
#
_symmetry.space_group_name_H-M   'P 1'
#
loop_
_entity.id
_entity.type
_entity.pdbx_description
1 polymer ?
#
loop_
_entity_poly.entity_id
_entity_poly.type
_entity_poly.pdbx_seq_one_letter_code
_entity_poly.pdbx_strand_id
1 'polypeptide(L)'
;MPTDTVFNLLDEPWITVLDSSGSQQRVSILDAFERAPWLGMIDGEVPTQGFAIKRLLLAFLHRAIDGPRDQDEWEQLWKADELPLERIHDYARQVRPRFDLFDTEAPFFQVASLHTAKNEISGLEKIVADVPNGEPYFTSRSAASLRRIDAAEAARWLVHAHAFDPSGIKSGAVGDPKVKGGRGYPIGTGWAGQLGGVLPQGANLRETLLLNLVSRDVETFVRIGGKDDVPPWEREPDGPEHQDDRPPRGAIDLYTWQTRRVRLAGDRDGVTGVLLANGDKIQPQNRQSLDPHTAWRYSDPQSKKFKKTVYMPQTHDPNRSVWRGIAAMLPSISGRRIGSGDSQRYLAPGVLQWLGDLTSEGKLSETYVPRVRVLGAEYGSQSATYNEIIDDVLPLSVVLLRQDSPAAGQTAKEAVADAENVGKAIWGFAENIAQAAGAEPKSGAGDRAREQLYAALESPYRAWLAELGPSTDLAGARAEWQRIVDSATTPITDELIEEAAPAAWNGRTIQNHLVNVAIAEVWFKAALRRALPMTRTSSENTALEKAV
;
A
#
# COMPACT_ATOMS: atom_id res chain seq x y z
N MET A 1 -3.88 -28.49 38.97
CA MET A 1 -2.76 -28.31 38.02
C MET A 1 -2.94 -26.92 37.45
N PRO A 2 -1.93 -26.07 37.37
CA PRO A 2 -2.10 -24.82 36.65
C PRO A 2 -2.43 -25.21 35.21
N THR A 3 -3.54 -24.73 34.69
CA THR A 3 -3.88 -24.84 33.29
C THR A 3 -2.74 -24.15 32.52
N ASP A 4 -2.15 -24.89 31.59
CA ASP A 4 -1.09 -24.40 30.69
C ASP A 4 -1.67 -23.18 29.93
N THR A 5 -1.35 -21.96 30.38
CA THR A 5 -1.89 -20.70 29.84
C THR A 5 -1.11 -20.22 28.63
N VAL A 6 -0.07 -20.93 28.24
CA VAL A 6 0.87 -20.57 27.16
C VAL A 6 0.21 -20.64 25.79
N PHE A 7 0.26 -19.55 25.05
CA PHE A 7 -0.07 -19.49 23.62
C PHE A 7 1.11 -18.83 22.88
N ASN A 8 2.13 -19.63 22.57
CA ASN A 8 3.36 -19.11 21.95
C ASN A 8 3.21 -19.02 20.44
N LEU A 9 3.31 -17.81 19.91
CA LEU A 9 3.09 -17.50 18.49
C LEU A 9 4.14 -18.12 17.53
N LEU A 10 5.27 -18.62 18.07
CA LEU A 10 6.24 -19.37 17.28
C LEU A 10 5.73 -20.76 16.92
N ASP A 11 4.89 -21.37 17.76
CA ASP A 11 4.46 -22.77 17.61
C ASP A 11 2.96 -22.94 17.40
N GLU A 12 2.14 -22.06 17.99
CA GLU A 12 0.69 -22.16 17.89
C GLU A 12 0.18 -21.61 16.54
N PRO A 13 -0.79 -22.26 15.89
CA PRO A 13 -1.27 -21.86 14.57
C PRO A 13 -2.19 -20.65 14.67
N TRP A 14 -1.71 -19.46 14.27
CA TRP A 14 -2.47 -18.22 14.33
C TRP A 14 -2.46 -17.42 13.02
N ILE A 15 -1.49 -17.62 12.14
CA ILE A 15 -1.38 -16.94 10.85
C ILE A 15 -2.28 -17.66 9.85
N THR A 16 -3.25 -16.95 9.28
CA THR A 16 -4.08 -17.49 8.21
C THR A 16 -3.33 -17.42 6.88
N VAL A 17 -3.27 -18.54 6.18
CA VAL A 17 -2.60 -18.67 4.88
C VAL A 17 -3.49 -19.41 3.88
N LEU A 18 -3.33 -19.12 2.60
CA LEU A 18 -3.84 -19.93 1.51
C LEU A 18 -2.68 -20.82 1.00
N ASP A 19 -2.94 -22.09 0.79
CA ASP A 19 -2.00 -22.98 0.13
C ASP A 19 -2.07 -22.83 -1.41
N SER A 20 -1.29 -23.61 -2.14
CA SER A 20 -1.25 -23.61 -3.59
C SER A 20 -2.58 -24.03 -4.25
N SER A 21 -3.46 -24.71 -3.51
CA SER A 21 -4.80 -25.12 -3.97
C SER A 21 -5.86 -24.03 -3.70
N GLY A 22 -5.50 -22.97 -2.97
CA GLY A 22 -6.42 -21.94 -2.47
C GLY A 22 -7.17 -22.33 -1.19
N SER A 23 -6.80 -23.46 -0.56
CA SER A 23 -7.39 -23.87 0.72
C SER A 23 -6.82 -23.03 1.86
N GLN A 24 -7.72 -22.56 2.73
CA GLN A 24 -7.33 -21.78 3.90
C GLN A 24 -6.92 -22.68 5.06
N GLN A 25 -5.81 -22.36 5.69
CA GLN A 25 -5.32 -23.02 6.90
C GLN A 25 -4.67 -22.00 7.85
N ARG A 26 -4.44 -22.41 9.09
CA ARG A 26 -3.64 -21.63 10.05
C ARG A 26 -2.29 -22.29 10.26
N VAL A 27 -1.25 -21.48 10.39
CA VAL A 27 0.14 -21.90 10.64
C VAL A 27 0.74 -21.05 11.75
N SER A 28 1.76 -21.56 12.42
CA SER A 28 2.59 -20.80 13.35
C SER A 28 3.62 -19.94 12.59
N ILE A 29 4.42 -19.15 13.31
CA ILE A 29 5.55 -18.43 12.69
C ILE A 29 6.58 -19.41 12.14
N LEU A 30 6.92 -20.45 12.88
CA LEU A 30 7.89 -21.46 12.43
C LEU A 30 7.35 -22.26 11.24
N ASP A 31 6.10 -22.74 11.30
CA ASP A 31 5.45 -23.39 10.16
C ASP A 31 5.43 -22.50 8.91
N ALA A 32 5.21 -21.18 9.08
CA ALA A 32 5.20 -20.24 7.95
C ALA A 32 6.56 -20.19 7.25
N PHE A 33 7.68 -20.30 7.97
CA PHE A 33 9.01 -20.36 7.37
C PHE A 33 9.37 -21.75 6.82
N GLU A 34 9.08 -22.80 7.58
CA GLU A 34 9.37 -24.18 7.18
C GLU A 34 8.61 -24.58 5.92
N ARG A 35 7.36 -24.16 5.83
CA ARG A 35 6.45 -24.49 4.73
C ARG A 35 6.34 -23.40 3.67
N ALA A 36 7.15 -22.33 3.76
CA ALA A 36 7.09 -21.18 2.86
C ALA A 36 7.08 -21.53 1.36
N PRO A 37 7.80 -22.56 0.85
CA PRO A 37 7.75 -22.96 -0.56
C PRO A 37 6.38 -23.49 -1.02
N TRP A 38 5.58 -24.01 -0.09
CA TRP A 38 4.28 -24.65 -0.39
C TRP A 38 3.07 -23.78 0.02
N LEU A 39 3.30 -22.67 0.71
CA LEU A 39 2.27 -21.71 1.07
C LEU A 39 2.15 -20.64 -0.03
N GLY A 40 0.93 -20.33 -0.43
CA GLY A 40 0.67 -19.30 -1.45
C GLY A 40 0.77 -17.90 -0.86
N MET A 41 -0.19 -17.49 -0.07
CA MET A 41 -0.22 -16.12 0.48
C MET A 41 -0.74 -16.10 1.92
N ILE A 42 -0.27 -15.11 2.67
CA ILE A 42 -0.87 -14.77 3.96
C ILE A 42 -2.16 -14.01 3.70
N ASP A 43 -3.22 -14.50 4.31
CA ASP A 43 -4.56 -13.93 4.29
C ASP A 43 -4.94 -13.37 5.69
N GLY A 44 -6.13 -12.82 5.83
CA GLY A 44 -6.63 -12.27 7.08
C GLY A 44 -8.09 -11.86 6.98
N GLU A 45 -8.67 -11.46 8.08
CA GLU A 45 -10.04 -10.93 8.13
C GLU A 45 -10.17 -9.65 7.29
N VAL A 46 -9.08 -8.89 7.18
CA VAL A 46 -8.95 -7.73 6.29
C VAL A 46 -7.57 -7.74 5.60
N PRO A 47 -7.45 -7.22 4.37
CA PRO A 47 -6.19 -7.26 3.60
C PRO A 47 -4.99 -6.63 4.30
N THR A 48 -5.22 -5.54 5.05
CA THR A 48 -4.20 -4.82 5.82
C THR A 48 -3.61 -5.66 6.96
N GLN A 49 -4.33 -6.64 7.47
CA GLN A 49 -3.83 -7.58 8.47
C GLN A 49 -2.73 -8.48 7.89
N GLY A 50 -2.93 -9.02 6.68
CA GLY A 50 -1.90 -9.79 5.98
C GLY A 50 -0.64 -8.97 5.67
N PHE A 51 -0.76 -7.67 5.42
CA PHE A 51 0.38 -6.78 5.24
C PHE A 51 1.17 -6.60 6.54
N ALA A 52 0.48 -6.37 7.66
CA ALA A 52 1.13 -6.22 8.97
C ALA A 52 1.86 -7.50 9.40
N ILE A 53 1.26 -8.68 9.18
CA ILE A 53 1.88 -9.98 9.50
C ILE A 53 3.11 -10.24 8.62
N LYS A 54 3.07 -9.93 7.32
CA LYS A 54 4.25 -10.08 6.45
C LYS A 54 5.41 -9.21 6.92
N ARG A 55 5.15 -7.98 7.36
CA ARG A 55 6.19 -7.10 7.93
C ARG A 55 6.77 -7.67 9.22
N LEU A 56 5.94 -8.28 10.07
CA LEU A 56 6.41 -9.01 11.25
C LEU A 56 7.34 -10.16 10.87
N LEU A 57 6.94 -11.00 9.89
CA LEU A 57 7.78 -12.11 9.41
C LEU A 57 9.08 -11.61 8.78
N LEU A 58 9.05 -10.50 8.03
CA LEU A 58 10.27 -9.89 7.49
C LEU A 58 11.20 -9.40 8.60
N ALA A 59 10.67 -8.76 9.64
CA ALA A 59 11.47 -8.36 10.79
C ALA A 59 12.13 -9.57 11.48
N PHE A 60 11.37 -10.65 11.66
CA PHE A 60 11.89 -11.90 12.23
C PHE A 60 12.97 -12.50 11.33
N LEU A 61 12.72 -12.61 10.03
CA LEU A 61 13.66 -13.20 9.08
C LEU A 61 14.97 -12.42 9.00
N HIS A 62 14.91 -11.08 8.88
CA HIS A 62 16.09 -10.21 8.90
C HIS A 62 16.96 -10.43 10.15
N ARG A 63 16.33 -10.55 11.32
CA ARG A 63 17.06 -10.79 12.57
C ARG A 63 17.63 -12.21 12.63
N ALA A 64 16.85 -13.20 12.22
CA ALA A 64 17.27 -14.60 12.23
C ALA A 64 18.50 -14.86 11.35
N ILE A 65 18.53 -14.23 10.17
CA ILE A 65 19.64 -14.44 9.23
C ILE A 65 20.73 -13.36 9.34
N ASP A 66 20.56 -12.36 10.21
CA ASP A 66 21.45 -11.21 10.31
C ASP A 66 21.84 -10.65 8.93
N GLY A 67 20.83 -10.50 8.04
CA GLY A 67 21.06 -10.12 6.65
C GLY A 67 19.79 -10.08 5.80
N PRO A 68 19.87 -10.25 4.45
CA PRO A 68 21.12 -10.46 3.71
C PRO A 68 22.06 -9.27 3.83
N ARG A 69 23.36 -9.51 3.81
CA ARG A 69 24.39 -8.45 3.91
C ARG A 69 24.51 -7.66 2.62
N ASP A 70 24.40 -8.39 1.49
CA ASP A 70 24.60 -7.90 0.14
C ASP A 70 23.75 -8.67 -0.87
N GLN A 71 23.84 -8.31 -2.14
CA GLN A 71 23.12 -8.95 -3.25
C GLN A 71 23.57 -10.40 -3.49
N ASP A 72 24.81 -10.74 -3.20
CA ASP A 72 25.33 -12.11 -3.39
C ASP A 72 24.74 -13.07 -2.35
N GLU A 73 24.63 -12.66 -1.09
CA GLU A 73 23.92 -13.44 -0.06
C GLU A 73 22.43 -13.56 -0.39
N TRP A 74 21.80 -12.49 -0.89
CA TRP A 74 20.42 -12.55 -1.34
C TRP A 74 20.23 -13.54 -2.49
N GLU A 75 21.14 -13.55 -3.47
CA GLU A 75 21.09 -14.49 -4.60
C GLU A 75 21.22 -15.94 -4.14
N GLN A 76 22.08 -16.22 -3.16
CA GLN A 76 22.20 -17.55 -2.56
C GLN A 76 20.88 -18.00 -1.92
N LEU A 77 20.21 -17.10 -1.17
CA LEU A 77 18.89 -17.37 -0.59
C LEU A 77 17.83 -17.58 -1.66
N TRP A 78 17.90 -16.82 -2.76
CA TRP A 78 16.94 -16.92 -3.86
C TRP A 78 17.07 -18.25 -4.61
N LYS A 79 18.29 -18.73 -4.84
CA LYS A 79 18.59 -19.99 -5.54
C LYS A 79 18.38 -21.25 -4.68
N ALA A 80 18.33 -21.12 -3.36
CA ALA A 80 18.05 -22.23 -2.48
C ALA A 80 16.57 -22.66 -2.56
N ASP A 81 16.26 -23.93 -2.37
CA ASP A 81 14.88 -24.44 -2.39
C ASP A 81 14.08 -24.03 -1.15
N GLU A 82 14.77 -23.80 -0.02
CA GLU A 82 14.19 -23.49 1.29
C GLU A 82 14.86 -22.27 1.91
N LEU A 83 14.20 -21.68 2.91
CA LEU A 83 14.81 -20.65 3.76
C LEU A 83 15.88 -21.28 4.68
N PRO A 84 16.80 -20.51 5.26
CA PRO A 84 17.87 -21.02 6.14
C PRO A 84 17.31 -21.42 7.53
N LEU A 85 16.60 -22.54 7.59
CA LEU A 85 15.78 -22.98 8.73
C LEU A 85 16.60 -23.13 10.01
N GLU A 86 17.85 -23.59 9.93
CA GLU A 86 18.72 -23.72 11.11
C GLU A 86 18.90 -22.36 11.82
N ARG A 87 19.24 -21.31 11.06
CA ARG A 87 19.38 -19.94 11.60
C ARG A 87 18.06 -19.42 12.16
N ILE A 88 16.94 -19.72 11.49
CA ILE A 88 15.59 -19.33 11.93
C ILE A 88 15.25 -20.01 13.26
N HIS A 89 15.50 -21.31 13.40
CA HIS A 89 15.25 -22.04 14.65
C HIS A 89 16.17 -21.58 15.79
N ASP A 90 17.43 -21.30 15.49
CA ASP A 90 18.37 -20.79 16.48
C ASP A 90 17.91 -19.45 17.05
N TYR A 91 17.52 -18.55 16.18
CA TYR A 91 16.96 -17.27 16.59
C TYR A 91 15.63 -17.44 17.35
N ALA A 92 14.73 -18.27 16.86
CA ALA A 92 13.48 -18.57 17.53
C ALA A 92 13.69 -19.05 18.98
N ARG A 93 14.68 -19.94 19.22
CA ARG A 93 15.01 -20.40 20.58
C ARG A 93 15.45 -19.25 21.50
N GLN A 94 16.20 -18.29 20.97
CA GLN A 94 16.69 -17.12 21.76
C GLN A 94 15.55 -16.20 22.16
N VAL A 95 14.59 -15.95 21.26
CA VAL A 95 13.53 -14.95 21.49
C VAL A 95 12.21 -15.57 21.99
N ARG A 96 12.13 -16.90 22.09
CA ARG A 96 10.92 -17.65 22.44
C ARG A 96 10.14 -17.12 23.63
N PRO A 97 10.75 -16.70 24.76
CA PRO A 97 10.00 -16.19 25.91
C PRO A 97 9.18 -14.93 25.61
N ARG A 98 9.50 -14.18 24.55
CA ARG A 98 8.86 -12.94 24.16
C ARG A 98 7.72 -13.13 23.15
N PHE A 99 7.39 -14.38 22.79
CA PHE A 99 6.34 -14.72 21.82
C PHE A 99 5.10 -15.38 22.44
N ASP A 100 5.03 -15.49 23.77
CA ASP A 100 3.80 -15.90 24.43
C ASP A 100 2.81 -14.73 24.49
N LEU A 101 1.59 -14.96 23.98
CA LEU A 101 0.53 -13.97 23.92
C LEU A 101 0.00 -13.58 25.31
N PHE A 102 0.11 -14.50 26.29
CA PHE A 102 -0.46 -14.34 27.62
C PHE A 102 0.59 -14.40 28.74
N ASP A 103 1.87 -14.19 28.40
CA ASP A 103 2.92 -14.08 29.43
C ASP A 103 2.58 -12.98 30.43
N THR A 104 2.84 -13.25 31.71
CA THR A 104 2.47 -12.36 32.81
C THR A 104 3.39 -11.17 32.99
N GLU A 105 4.61 -11.21 32.44
CA GLU A 105 5.63 -10.17 32.60
C GLU A 105 5.91 -9.44 31.29
N ALA A 106 6.02 -10.19 30.17
CA ALA A 106 6.40 -9.65 28.87
C ALA A 106 5.57 -10.24 27.71
N PRO A 107 4.24 -10.12 27.73
CA PRO A 107 3.38 -10.69 26.70
C PRO A 107 3.68 -10.06 25.33
N PHE A 108 3.58 -10.88 24.28
CA PHE A 108 3.91 -10.46 22.91
C PHE A 108 3.13 -9.19 22.51
N PHE A 109 3.85 -8.14 22.12
CA PHE A 109 3.30 -6.85 21.66
C PHE A 109 2.35 -6.17 22.64
N GLN A 110 2.47 -6.44 23.92
CA GLN A 110 1.59 -5.93 24.96
C GLN A 110 2.38 -5.36 26.15
N VAL A 111 1.68 -4.68 27.03
CA VAL A 111 2.20 -4.18 28.31
C VAL A 111 1.45 -4.89 29.43
N ALA A 112 2.12 -5.80 30.14
CA ALA A 112 1.52 -6.68 31.15
C ALA A 112 0.78 -5.92 32.27
N SER A 113 1.36 -4.83 32.76
CA SER A 113 0.84 -4.01 33.86
C SER A 113 -0.15 -2.93 33.41
N LEU A 114 -0.53 -2.86 32.11
CA LEU A 114 -1.38 -1.80 31.59
C LEU A 114 -2.77 -1.83 32.25
N HIS A 115 -3.15 -0.71 32.86
CA HIS A 115 -4.47 -0.55 33.47
C HIS A 115 -4.94 0.90 33.43
N THR A 116 -6.22 1.13 33.55
CA THR A 116 -6.82 2.46 33.78
C THR A 116 -7.04 2.71 35.26
N ALA A 117 -7.26 3.97 35.63
CA ALA A 117 -7.53 4.33 37.02
C ALA A 117 -8.77 3.63 37.63
N LYS A 118 -9.69 3.19 36.75
CA LYS A 118 -10.90 2.46 37.16
C LYS A 118 -10.80 0.95 36.90
N ASN A 119 -9.68 0.44 36.40
CA ASN A 119 -9.50 -0.93 35.94
C ASN A 119 -10.54 -1.41 34.90
N GLU A 120 -11.04 -0.47 34.07
CA GLU A 120 -12.00 -0.78 33.04
C GLU A 120 -11.32 -1.45 31.83
N ILE A 121 -11.96 -2.48 31.31
CA ILE A 121 -11.60 -3.16 30.06
C ILE A 121 -12.67 -2.81 29.03
N SER A 122 -12.25 -2.48 27.83
CA SER A 122 -13.13 -2.19 26.69
C SER A 122 -13.54 -3.48 25.96
N GLY A 123 -14.61 -3.42 25.19
CA GLY A 123 -15.02 -4.50 24.31
C GLY A 123 -14.06 -4.68 23.13
N LEU A 124 -14.22 -5.80 22.45
CA LEU A 124 -13.36 -6.22 21.33
C LEU A 124 -13.48 -5.32 20.10
N GLU A 125 -14.56 -4.55 19.97
CA GLU A 125 -14.73 -3.55 18.89
C GLU A 125 -13.64 -2.46 18.89
N LYS A 126 -12.81 -2.38 19.93
CA LYS A 126 -11.68 -1.46 20.00
C LYS A 126 -10.44 -1.99 19.28
N ILE A 127 -10.34 -3.29 19.05
CA ILE A 127 -9.19 -3.90 18.39
C ILE A 127 -9.57 -4.62 17.08
N VAL A 128 -10.78 -5.11 16.97
CA VAL A 128 -11.31 -5.82 15.81
C VAL A 128 -11.77 -4.81 14.77
N ALA A 129 -10.94 -4.57 13.77
CA ALA A 129 -11.11 -3.45 12.83
C ALA A 129 -12.26 -3.62 11.84
N ASP A 130 -12.73 -4.85 11.59
CA ASP A 130 -13.87 -5.10 10.70
C ASP A 130 -15.22 -4.87 11.39
N VAL A 131 -15.24 -4.60 12.70
CA VAL A 131 -16.44 -4.26 13.45
C VAL A 131 -16.55 -2.75 13.62
N PRO A 132 -17.65 -2.14 13.19
CA PRO A 132 -17.80 -0.70 13.25
C PRO A 132 -17.76 -0.18 14.68
N ASN A 133 -16.92 0.82 14.90
CA ASN A 133 -16.85 1.58 16.14
C ASN A 133 -17.48 2.97 15.89
N GLY A 134 -18.80 2.98 15.69
CA GLY A 134 -19.57 4.20 15.42
C GLY A 134 -20.00 4.38 13.96
N GLU A 135 -19.25 3.88 12.99
CA GLU A 135 -19.59 3.94 11.57
C GLU A 135 -19.85 2.54 11.00
N PRO A 136 -20.77 2.35 10.05
CA PRO A 136 -21.02 1.06 9.42
C PRO A 136 -19.83 0.63 8.56
N TYR A 137 -19.44 -0.63 8.69
CA TYR A 137 -18.42 -1.27 7.86
C TYR A 137 -18.96 -2.58 7.27
N PHE A 138 -18.30 -3.15 6.27
CA PHE A 138 -18.75 -4.36 5.56
C PHE A 138 -18.51 -5.64 6.37
N THR A 139 -19.22 -5.80 7.49
CA THR A 139 -19.19 -7.02 8.29
C THR A 139 -20.57 -7.39 8.77
N SER A 140 -20.81 -8.70 8.93
CA SER A 140 -21.99 -9.22 9.61
C SER A 140 -21.84 -9.23 11.14
N ARG A 141 -20.64 -8.95 11.66
CA ARG A 141 -20.38 -8.88 13.10
C ARG A 141 -20.79 -7.51 13.64
N SER A 142 -21.26 -7.48 14.86
CA SER A 142 -21.57 -6.24 15.58
C SER A 142 -20.89 -6.22 16.94
N ALA A 143 -20.61 -5.04 17.49
CA ALA A 143 -20.04 -4.91 18.83
C ALA A 143 -20.84 -5.67 19.89
N ALA A 144 -22.17 -5.67 19.79
CA ALA A 144 -23.05 -6.38 20.73
C ALA A 144 -22.95 -7.91 20.64
N SER A 145 -22.62 -8.46 19.46
CA SER A 145 -22.46 -9.90 19.24
C SER A 145 -21.02 -10.39 19.46
N LEU A 146 -20.04 -9.49 19.44
CA LEU A 146 -18.62 -9.79 19.55
C LEU A 146 -18.20 -9.88 21.03
N ARG A 147 -18.54 -11.01 21.69
CA ARG A 147 -18.25 -11.21 23.11
C ARG A 147 -16.94 -11.91 23.38
N ARG A 148 -16.43 -12.69 22.44
CA ARG A 148 -15.21 -13.49 22.56
C ARG A 148 -14.64 -13.79 21.17
N ILE A 149 -13.32 -13.79 21.06
CA ILE A 149 -12.55 -14.27 19.90
C ILE A 149 -11.52 -15.30 20.39
N ASP A 150 -11.09 -16.20 19.51
CA ASP A 150 -10.02 -17.14 19.87
C ASP A 150 -8.64 -16.42 19.98
N ALA A 151 -7.68 -17.06 20.63
CA ALA A 151 -6.35 -16.49 20.85
C ALA A 151 -5.61 -16.20 19.52
N ALA A 152 -5.81 -17.03 18.51
CA ALA A 152 -5.21 -16.84 17.19
C ALA A 152 -5.79 -15.60 16.48
N GLU A 153 -7.10 -15.39 16.53
CA GLU A 153 -7.73 -14.17 16.01
C GLU A 153 -7.26 -12.92 16.78
N ALA A 154 -7.19 -13.01 18.11
CA ALA A 154 -6.70 -11.93 18.95
C ALA A 154 -5.25 -11.54 18.61
N ALA A 155 -4.38 -12.50 18.34
CA ALA A 155 -3.00 -12.25 17.90
C ALA A 155 -2.94 -11.50 16.57
N ARG A 156 -3.76 -11.88 15.57
CA ARG A 156 -3.84 -11.18 14.29
C ARG A 156 -4.30 -9.74 14.45
N TRP A 157 -5.35 -9.51 15.24
CA TRP A 157 -5.84 -8.16 15.52
C TRP A 157 -4.87 -7.33 16.34
N LEU A 158 -4.12 -7.93 17.25
CA LEU A 158 -3.06 -7.25 18.02
C LEU A 158 -1.97 -6.71 17.09
N VAL A 159 -1.45 -7.53 16.18
CA VAL A 159 -0.45 -7.10 15.18
C VAL A 159 -1.03 -6.01 14.27
N HIS A 160 -2.27 -6.18 13.82
CA HIS A 160 -2.96 -5.19 13.00
C HIS A 160 -3.17 -3.86 13.71
N ALA A 161 -3.54 -3.87 14.99
CA ALA A 161 -3.78 -2.65 15.76
C ALA A 161 -2.52 -1.77 15.87
N HIS A 162 -1.36 -2.36 16.10
CA HIS A 162 -0.11 -1.59 16.11
C HIS A 162 0.18 -0.94 14.73
N ALA A 163 -0.16 -1.63 13.66
CA ALA A 163 0.13 -1.21 12.29
C ALA A 163 -0.89 -0.20 11.74
N PHE A 164 -2.19 -0.38 12.03
CA PHE A 164 -3.28 0.32 11.34
C PHE A 164 -4.33 0.98 12.25
N ASP A 165 -4.30 0.81 13.59
CA ASP A 165 -5.36 1.36 14.44
C ASP A 165 -5.61 2.85 14.16
N PRO A 166 -6.87 3.27 13.96
CA PRO A 166 -7.23 4.66 13.68
C PRO A 166 -6.76 5.61 14.78
N SER A 167 -6.58 6.87 14.42
CA SER A 167 -6.43 7.96 15.39
C SER A 167 -7.71 8.08 16.23
N GLY A 168 -7.66 8.78 17.31
CA GLY A 168 -8.83 8.96 18.17
C GLY A 168 -8.44 8.93 19.64
N ILE A 169 -9.40 9.20 20.49
CA ILE A 169 -9.21 9.14 21.94
C ILE A 169 -9.07 7.67 22.35
N LYS A 170 -8.00 7.38 23.08
CA LYS A 170 -7.70 6.05 23.64
C LYS A 170 -7.90 6.06 25.16
N SER A 171 -7.88 4.89 25.77
CA SER A 171 -7.90 4.76 27.22
C SER A 171 -6.70 5.45 27.87
N GLY A 172 -6.92 6.10 28.99
CA GLY A 172 -5.83 6.71 29.76
C GLY A 172 -5.14 5.68 30.64
N ALA A 173 -3.92 5.31 30.28
CA ALA A 173 -3.10 4.38 31.07
C ALA A 173 -2.57 5.04 32.34
N VAL A 174 -2.64 4.33 33.47
CA VAL A 174 -1.96 4.74 34.70
C VAL A 174 -0.45 4.62 34.47
N GLY A 175 0.30 5.65 34.84
CA GLY A 175 1.74 5.73 34.58
C GLY A 175 2.10 6.52 33.30
N ASP A 176 1.12 6.87 32.46
CA ASP A 176 1.36 7.77 31.34
C ASP A 176 1.11 9.24 31.77
N PRO A 177 2.17 10.09 31.85
CA PRO A 177 2.06 11.47 32.31
C PRO A 177 1.27 12.38 31.36
N LYS A 178 0.99 11.94 30.13
CA LYS A 178 0.25 12.70 29.10
C LYS A 178 -1.24 12.46 29.12
N VAL A 179 -1.72 11.54 29.95
CA VAL A 179 -3.13 11.29 30.17
C VAL A 179 -3.80 12.48 30.86
N LYS A 180 -4.92 12.93 30.32
CA LYS A 180 -5.72 14.03 30.89
C LYS A 180 -7.16 13.60 31.06
N GLY A 181 -7.69 13.68 32.30
CA GLY A 181 -9.06 13.27 32.58
C GLY A 181 -9.36 11.81 32.26
N GLY A 182 -8.39 10.91 32.46
CA GLY A 182 -8.51 9.48 32.16
C GLY A 182 -8.48 9.14 30.65
N ARG A 183 -8.03 10.04 29.80
CA ARG A 183 -8.03 9.89 28.33
C ARG A 183 -6.64 10.13 27.75
N GLY A 184 -6.24 9.26 26.80
CA GLY A 184 -5.13 9.47 25.89
C GLY A 184 -5.60 10.23 24.63
N TYR A 185 -5.13 11.45 24.44
CA TYR A 185 -5.49 12.24 23.25
C TYR A 185 -4.81 11.70 21.98
N PRO A 186 -5.42 11.94 20.79
CA PRO A 186 -4.95 11.35 19.54
C PRO A 186 -3.48 11.64 19.22
N ILE A 187 -2.72 10.60 18.87
CA ILE A 187 -1.31 10.69 18.44
C ILE A 187 -1.12 10.40 16.95
N GLY A 188 -2.18 10.05 16.24
CA GLY A 188 -2.19 9.60 14.84
C GLY A 188 -2.57 8.13 14.72
N THR A 189 -2.66 7.66 13.48
CA THR A 189 -2.90 6.25 13.12
C THR A 189 -1.67 5.39 13.36
N GLY A 190 -1.82 4.07 13.32
CA GLY A 190 -0.72 3.12 13.23
C GLY A 190 0.22 3.47 12.07
N TRP A 191 1.50 3.10 12.18
CA TRP A 191 2.50 3.51 11.19
C TRP A 191 2.15 3.03 9.77
N ALA A 192 1.79 1.76 9.59
CA ALA A 192 1.44 1.23 8.27
C ALA A 192 0.17 1.87 7.71
N GLY A 193 -0.74 2.33 8.57
CA GLY A 193 -1.93 3.09 8.17
C GLY A 193 -1.64 4.48 7.60
N GLN A 194 -0.41 5.00 7.73
CA GLN A 194 0.04 6.23 7.09
C GLN A 194 0.65 6.00 5.70
N LEU A 195 0.81 4.74 5.29
CA LEU A 195 1.50 4.33 4.07
C LEU A 195 0.50 3.97 2.96
N GLY A 196 0.89 4.19 1.71
CA GLY A 196 0.38 3.42 0.58
C GLY A 196 1.29 2.20 0.43
N GLY A 197 0.88 1.08 1.05
CA GLY A 197 1.67 -0.13 1.10
C GLY A 197 1.93 -0.72 -0.30
N VAL A 198 3.16 -1.12 -0.56
CA VAL A 198 3.61 -1.76 -1.81
C VAL A 198 4.37 -3.01 -1.44
N LEU A 199 3.89 -4.17 -1.89
CA LEU A 199 4.43 -5.47 -1.53
C LEU A 199 4.56 -6.37 -2.77
N PRO A 200 5.75 -6.56 -3.33
CA PRO A 200 6.01 -7.57 -4.35
C PRO A 200 5.66 -8.97 -3.85
N GLN A 201 4.94 -9.75 -4.66
CA GLN A 201 4.55 -11.12 -4.37
C GLN A 201 5.13 -12.06 -5.42
N GLY A 202 5.73 -13.15 -4.95
CA GLY A 202 6.20 -14.26 -5.78
C GLY A 202 5.13 -15.35 -5.95
N ALA A 203 5.55 -16.50 -6.46
CA ALA A 203 4.69 -17.65 -6.67
C ALA A 203 4.24 -18.31 -5.35
N ASN A 204 5.02 -18.15 -4.29
CA ASN A 204 4.76 -18.69 -2.96
C ASN A 204 5.23 -17.73 -1.87
N LEU A 205 5.02 -18.10 -0.60
CA LEU A 205 5.40 -17.26 0.53
C LEU A 205 6.92 -17.08 0.63
N ARG A 206 7.73 -18.12 0.29
CA ARG A 206 9.19 -18.02 0.29
C ARG A 206 9.66 -16.92 -0.70
N GLU A 207 9.22 -16.99 -1.94
CA GLU A 207 9.55 -15.96 -2.93
C GLU A 207 9.06 -14.58 -2.48
N THR A 208 7.83 -14.50 -1.96
CA THR A 208 7.27 -13.25 -1.45
C THR A 208 8.14 -12.65 -0.35
N LEU A 209 8.60 -13.44 0.61
CA LEU A 209 9.50 -12.96 1.67
C LEU A 209 10.84 -12.48 1.08
N LEU A 210 11.44 -13.26 0.17
CA LEU A 210 12.74 -12.93 -0.41
C LEU A 210 12.69 -11.67 -1.32
N LEU A 211 11.61 -11.47 -2.09
CA LEU A 211 11.43 -10.25 -2.89
C LEU A 211 11.35 -8.98 -2.03
N ASN A 212 10.92 -9.10 -0.78
CA ASN A 212 10.82 -7.99 0.17
C ASN A 212 11.99 -7.94 1.18
N LEU A 213 12.94 -8.85 1.05
CA LEU A 213 14.11 -8.95 1.94
C LEU A 213 15.26 -8.10 1.38
N VAL A 214 15.23 -6.82 1.70
CA VAL A 214 16.23 -5.84 1.23
C VAL A 214 17.56 -6.06 1.97
N SER A 215 18.69 -5.99 1.28
CA SER A 215 20.00 -6.18 1.91
C SER A 215 20.48 -4.95 2.70
N ARG A 216 21.49 -5.16 3.55
CA ARG A 216 22.04 -4.10 4.41
C ARG A 216 22.90 -3.09 3.66
N ASP A 217 23.51 -3.47 2.56
CA ASP A 217 24.42 -2.61 1.77
C ASP A 217 23.71 -1.53 0.95
N VAL A 218 22.36 -1.51 0.97
CA VAL A 218 21.55 -0.49 0.28
C VAL A 218 21.25 0.74 1.12
N GLU A 219 22.11 1.10 2.06
CA GLU A 219 21.96 2.26 2.96
C GLU A 219 21.66 3.58 2.24
N THR A 220 21.96 3.68 0.95
CA THR A 220 21.65 4.85 0.13
C THR A 220 20.17 5.16 0.01
N PHE A 221 19.29 4.14 0.08
CA PHE A 221 17.85 4.32 -0.02
C PHE A 221 17.04 3.64 1.10
N VAL A 222 17.57 2.57 1.75
CA VAL A 222 16.94 1.93 2.90
C VAL A 222 17.98 1.60 3.96
N ARG A 223 17.71 1.99 5.21
CA ARG A 223 18.49 1.55 6.37
C ARG A 223 17.76 0.41 7.07
N ILE A 224 18.35 -0.78 7.04
CA ILE A 224 17.79 -1.99 7.63
C ILE A 224 18.87 -2.80 8.35
N GLY A 225 18.48 -3.40 9.47
CA GLY A 225 19.42 -4.14 10.31
C GLY A 225 20.41 -3.23 11.05
N GLY A 226 21.43 -3.83 11.63
CA GLY A 226 22.35 -3.11 12.47
C GLY A 226 21.98 -3.20 13.96
N LYS A 227 22.88 -2.67 14.81
CA LYS A 227 22.81 -2.88 16.27
C LYS A 227 21.56 -2.27 16.92
N ASP A 228 21.11 -1.12 16.42
CA ASP A 228 20.01 -0.36 17.03
C ASP A 228 18.66 -0.60 16.35
N ASP A 229 18.64 -1.23 15.16
CA ASP A 229 17.41 -1.55 14.41
C ASP A 229 16.88 -2.92 14.86
N VAL A 230 16.26 -2.94 16.02
CA VAL A 230 15.79 -4.15 16.68
C VAL A 230 14.28 -4.13 16.94
N PRO A 231 13.62 -5.28 16.85
CA PRO A 231 12.19 -5.41 17.13
C PRO A 231 11.90 -5.36 18.64
N PRO A 232 10.63 -5.17 19.07
CA PRO A 232 10.25 -5.10 20.48
C PRO A 232 10.61 -6.32 21.32
N TRP A 233 10.68 -7.49 20.73
CA TRP A 233 11.02 -8.73 21.45
C TRP A 233 12.53 -8.87 21.76
N GLU A 234 13.38 -7.99 21.24
CA GLU A 234 14.80 -7.90 21.60
C GLU A 234 15.11 -6.71 22.51
N ARG A 235 14.09 -5.96 22.92
CA ARG A 235 14.23 -4.81 23.84
C ARG A 235 13.59 -5.13 25.18
N GLU A 236 13.90 -4.30 26.18
CA GLU A 236 13.13 -4.29 27.42
C GLU A 236 11.64 -4.06 27.11
N PRO A 237 10.72 -4.72 27.82
CA PRO A 237 9.29 -4.52 27.65
C PRO A 237 8.89 -3.06 27.83
N ASP A 238 8.04 -2.55 26.94
CA ASP A 238 7.53 -1.18 27.04
C ASP A 238 6.67 -0.99 28.29
N GLY A 239 6.77 0.20 28.90
CA GLY A 239 5.87 0.66 29.97
C GLY A 239 4.55 1.24 29.44
N PRO A 240 3.67 1.73 30.35
CA PRO A 240 2.38 2.30 29.99
C PRO A 240 2.47 3.68 29.32
N GLU A 241 3.59 4.40 29.46
CA GLU A 241 3.76 5.74 28.93
C GLU A 241 3.85 5.75 27.40
N HIS A 242 3.23 6.74 26.78
CA HIS A 242 3.43 6.99 25.37
C HIS A 242 4.61 7.94 25.11
N GLN A 243 5.34 7.69 24.02
CA GLN A 243 6.53 8.45 23.67
C GLN A 243 6.32 9.25 22.37
N ASP A 244 6.57 10.57 22.42
CA ASP A 244 6.49 11.45 21.25
C ASP A 244 7.82 11.55 20.49
N ASP A 245 8.93 11.25 21.18
CA ASP A 245 10.27 11.61 20.73
C ASP A 245 11.17 10.40 20.43
N ARG A 246 10.63 9.17 20.48
CA ARG A 246 11.40 7.98 20.09
C ARG A 246 11.61 7.98 18.56
N PRO A 247 12.84 8.20 18.07
CA PRO A 247 13.09 8.12 16.64
C PRO A 247 13.14 6.65 16.20
N PRO A 248 12.53 6.29 15.05
CA PRO A 248 12.70 4.96 14.48
C PRO A 248 14.17 4.75 14.08
N ARG A 249 14.67 3.55 14.31
CA ARG A 249 16.08 3.19 14.11
C ARG A 249 16.38 2.61 12.74
N GLY A 250 15.41 1.92 12.12
CA GLY A 250 15.51 1.32 10.81
C GLY A 250 14.21 0.67 10.40
N ALA A 251 14.27 -0.16 9.34
CA ALA A 251 13.09 -0.79 8.79
C ALA A 251 12.51 -1.87 9.72
N ILE A 252 13.34 -2.63 10.43
CA ILE A 252 12.90 -3.68 11.37
C ILE A 252 12.09 -3.07 12.52
N ASP A 253 12.58 -1.97 13.10
CA ASP A 253 11.88 -1.23 14.14
C ASP A 253 10.52 -0.70 13.63
N LEU A 254 10.47 -0.16 12.39
CA LEU A 254 9.22 0.31 11.77
C LEU A 254 8.26 -0.81 11.38
N TYR A 255 8.74 -1.98 11.00
CA TYR A 255 7.88 -3.13 10.73
C TYR A 255 7.11 -3.60 11.96
N THR A 256 7.67 -3.34 13.13
CA THR A 256 7.18 -3.78 14.45
C THR A 256 6.88 -2.62 15.38
N TRP A 257 6.57 -1.43 14.83
CA TRP A 257 6.37 -0.19 15.58
C TRP A 257 5.19 -0.26 16.54
N GLN A 258 5.44 0.02 17.83
CA GLN A 258 4.44 -0.07 18.89
C GLN A 258 3.63 1.23 19.02
N THR A 259 2.78 1.53 18.04
CA THR A 259 1.93 2.74 18.05
C THR A 259 0.98 2.79 19.23
N ARG A 260 0.63 1.64 19.79
CA ARG A 260 -0.31 1.51 20.92
C ARG A 260 0.36 0.80 22.09
N ARG A 261 -0.19 1.02 23.29
CA ARG A 261 0.01 0.14 24.43
C ARG A 261 -1.25 -0.68 24.56
N VAL A 262 -1.09 -1.99 24.54
CA VAL A 262 -2.21 -2.93 24.47
C VAL A 262 -2.12 -3.90 25.64
N ARG A 263 -3.27 -4.32 26.17
CA ARG A 263 -3.41 -5.48 27.02
C ARG A 263 -4.70 -6.20 26.66
N LEU A 264 -4.57 -7.45 26.26
CA LEU A 264 -5.70 -8.34 26.03
C LEU A 264 -6.25 -8.87 27.36
N ALA A 265 -7.56 -8.90 27.49
CA ALA A 265 -8.25 -9.51 28.63
C ALA A 265 -8.78 -10.89 28.24
N GLY A 266 -8.09 -11.93 28.67
CA GLY A 266 -8.39 -13.32 28.31
C GLY A 266 -7.21 -14.24 28.59
N ASP A 267 -7.30 -15.41 28.02
CA ASP A 267 -6.32 -16.48 28.11
C ASP A 267 -6.29 -17.30 26.81
N ARG A 268 -5.59 -18.45 26.82
CA ARG A 268 -5.52 -19.38 25.70
C ARG A 268 -6.89 -19.80 25.16
N ASP A 269 -7.89 -19.89 26.02
CA ASP A 269 -9.24 -20.29 25.63
C ASP A 269 -10.00 -19.20 24.89
N GLY A 270 -9.61 -17.94 25.05
CA GLY A 270 -10.11 -16.82 24.25
C GLY A 270 -10.07 -15.47 24.97
N VAL A 271 -10.16 -14.43 24.17
CA VAL A 271 -10.10 -13.04 24.58
C VAL A 271 -11.50 -12.42 24.57
N THR A 272 -11.83 -11.69 25.63
CA THR A 272 -13.17 -11.10 25.85
C THR A 272 -13.15 -9.56 25.88
N GLY A 273 -11.98 -8.96 25.90
CA GLY A 273 -11.84 -7.51 25.90
C GLY A 273 -10.40 -7.05 25.72
N VAL A 274 -10.21 -5.75 25.65
CA VAL A 274 -8.91 -5.13 25.42
C VAL A 274 -8.79 -3.81 26.17
N LEU A 275 -7.60 -3.50 26.63
CA LEU A 275 -7.21 -2.15 26.96
C LEU A 275 -6.30 -1.61 25.87
N LEU A 276 -6.68 -0.47 25.28
CA LEU A 276 -5.95 0.16 24.18
C LEU A 276 -5.62 1.61 24.57
N ALA A 277 -4.32 1.89 24.75
CA ALA A 277 -3.80 3.21 25.08
C ALA A 277 -2.80 3.69 24.01
N ASN A 278 -2.38 4.96 24.08
CA ASN A 278 -1.37 5.50 23.19
C ASN A 278 0.01 4.88 23.45
N GLY A 279 0.77 4.65 22.39
CA GLY A 279 2.14 4.14 22.42
C GLY A 279 3.13 5.12 21.79
N ASP A 280 4.03 4.63 20.96
CA ASP A 280 5.08 5.46 20.36
C ASP A 280 4.54 6.24 19.18
N LYS A 281 4.58 7.57 19.28
CA LYS A 281 4.20 8.45 18.18
C LYS A 281 5.30 8.53 17.15
N ILE A 282 4.91 8.54 15.88
CA ILE A 282 5.85 8.71 14.78
C ILE A 282 5.46 9.92 13.91
N GLN A 283 6.49 10.66 13.49
CA GLN A 283 6.35 11.74 12.52
C GLN A 283 6.68 11.20 11.12
N PRO A 284 5.79 11.34 10.13
CA PRO A 284 5.96 10.70 8.82
C PRO A 284 6.97 11.40 7.90
N GLN A 285 7.42 12.62 8.24
CA GLN A 285 8.30 13.39 7.37
C GLN A 285 9.68 12.75 7.22
N ASN A 286 10.13 12.61 5.98
CA ASN A 286 11.49 12.17 5.64
C ASN A 286 11.89 10.81 6.27
N ARG A 287 10.98 9.81 6.17
CA ARG A 287 11.24 8.42 6.60
C ARG A 287 11.51 7.47 5.43
N GLN A 288 11.78 8.01 4.24
CA GLN A 288 12.00 7.22 3.01
C GLN A 288 13.15 6.21 3.11
N SER A 289 14.16 6.52 3.92
CA SER A 289 15.28 5.60 4.17
C SER A 289 15.01 4.58 5.30
N LEU A 290 13.82 4.57 5.87
CA LEU A 290 13.46 3.68 6.99
C LEU A 290 12.32 2.73 6.66
N ASP A 291 11.51 3.03 5.66
CA ASP A 291 10.41 2.15 5.23
C ASP A 291 10.45 1.91 3.72
N PRO A 292 10.79 0.69 3.27
CA PRO A 292 10.89 0.37 1.85
C PRO A 292 9.55 0.07 1.18
N HIS A 293 8.45 -0.12 1.95
CA HIS A 293 7.18 -0.60 1.44
C HIS A 293 6.19 0.52 1.08
N THR A 294 6.65 1.70 0.74
CA THR A 294 5.80 2.79 0.27
C THR A 294 6.56 3.73 -0.66
N ALA A 295 5.84 4.35 -1.58
CA ALA A 295 6.35 5.49 -2.33
C ALA A 295 6.31 6.76 -1.46
N TRP A 296 7.13 7.75 -1.84
CA TRP A 296 7.22 9.02 -1.13
C TRP A 296 6.96 10.17 -2.08
N ARG A 297 6.15 11.13 -1.66
CA ARG A 297 5.86 12.33 -2.45
C ARG A 297 6.49 13.57 -1.84
N TYR A 298 7.05 14.43 -2.67
CA TYR A 298 7.47 15.77 -2.26
C TYR A 298 6.26 16.57 -1.75
N SER A 299 6.44 17.26 -0.63
CA SER A 299 5.41 18.09 -0.01
C SER A 299 5.85 19.54 0.08
N ASP A 300 5.40 20.39 -0.86
CA ASP A 300 5.69 21.83 -0.85
C ASP A 300 5.23 22.54 0.44
N PRO A 301 3.99 22.30 0.97
CA PRO A 301 3.57 22.93 2.22
C PRO A 301 4.44 22.57 3.42
N GLN A 302 4.84 21.29 3.52
CA GLN A 302 5.71 20.83 4.62
C GLN A 302 7.14 21.34 4.43
N SER A 303 7.64 21.38 3.21
CA SER A 303 8.98 21.90 2.90
C SER A 303 9.09 23.39 3.25
N LYS A 304 8.08 24.19 2.95
CA LYS A 304 7.98 25.59 3.35
C LYS A 304 7.93 25.73 4.88
N LYS A 305 7.11 24.93 5.54
CA LYS A 305 6.96 24.95 7.01
C LYS A 305 8.28 24.62 7.73
N PHE A 306 8.99 23.59 7.29
CA PHE A 306 10.22 23.13 7.93
C PHE A 306 11.50 23.74 7.33
N LYS A 307 11.38 24.58 6.29
CA LYS A 307 12.50 25.23 5.58
C LYS A 307 13.56 24.23 5.07
N LYS A 308 13.12 23.06 4.66
CA LYS A 308 13.94 21.97 4.07
C LYS A 308 13.08 21.10 3.17
N THR A 309 13.70 20.35 2.28
CA THR A 309 12.99 19.35 1.48
C THR A 309 12.29 18.32 2.37
N VAL A 310 10.98 18.15 2.18
CA VAL A 310 10.18 17.20 2.93
C VAL A 310 9.45 16.27 1.97
N TYR A 311 9.68 14.98 2.18
CA TYR A 311 8.91 13.89 1.59
C TYR A 311 7.93 13.33 2.63
N MET A 312 6.74 12.99 2.15
CA MET A 312 5.67 12.35 2.92
C MET A 312 5.35 11.00 2.28
N PRO A 313 4.89 10.01 3.04
CA PRO A 313 4.37 8.78 2.43
C PRO A 313 3.31 9.11 1.38
N GLN A 314 3.32 8.38 0.26
CA GLN A 314 2.28 8.46 -0.76
C GLN A 314 1.22 7.42 -0.43
N THR A 315 0.05 7.85 0.02
CA THR A 315 -1.11 6.96 0.21
C THR A 315 -1.77 6.65 -1.15
N HIS A 316 -2.46 5.53 -1.23
CA HIS A 316 -3.31 5.21 -2.37
C HIS A 316 -4.62 6.01 -2.29
N ASP A 317 -5.18 6.33 -3.45
CA ASP A 317 -6.47 7.02 -3.58
C ASP A 317 -7.54 5.96 -3.90
N PRO A 318 -8.55 5.74 -3.04
CA PRO A 318 -9.56 4.72 -3.26
C PRO A 318 -10.43 4.99 -4.50
N ASN A 319 -10.55 6.27 -4.90
CA ASN A 319 -11.30 6.67 -6.09
C ASN A 319 -10.48 6.59 -7.38
N ARG A 320 -9.30 5.96 -7.34
CA ARG A 320 -8.40 5.91 -8.48
C ARG A 320 -7.78 4.54 -8.63
N SER A 321 -8.00 3.91 -9.79
CA SER A 321 -7.33 2.66 -10.14
C SER A 321 -5.82 2.74 -9.95
N VAL A 322 -5.23 1.71 -9.37
CA VAL A 322 -3.83 1.68 -8.98
C VAL A 322 -2.87 1.92 -10.15
N TRP A 323 -3.18 1.39 -11.34
CA TRP A 323 -2.36 1.58 -12.52
C TRP A 323 -2.17 3.06 -12.89
N ARG A 324 -3.15 3.92 -12.60
CA ARG A 324 -3.07 5.37 -12.83
C ARG A 324 -2.07 6.06 -11.88
N GLY A 325 -1.71 5.38 -10.78
CA GLY A 325 -0.70 5.80 -9.82
C GLY A 325 0.71 5.28 -10.07
N ILE A 326 0.95 4.50 -11.13
CA ILE A 326 2.22 3.79 -11.39
C ILE A 326 3.46 4.70 -11.39
N ALA A 327 3.28 5.99 -11.73
CA ALA A 327 4.38 6.95 -11.73
C ALA A 327 5.08 7.11 -10.37
N ALA A 328 4.39 6.82 -9.26
CA ALA A 328 4.97 6.85 -7.92
C ALA A 328 5.74 5.55 -7.58
N MET A 329 5.48 4.46 -8.31
CA MET A 329 6.10 3.14 -8.08
C MET A 329 7.35 2.93 -8.92
N LEU A 330 7.48 3.63 -10.06
CA LEU A 330 8.58 3.44 -10.99
C LEU A 330 9.70 4.47 -10.77
N PRO A 331 10.97 4.10 -11.00
CA PRO A 331 12.09 5.03 -10.91
C PRO A 331 11.87 6.28 -11.78
N SER A 332 12.32 7.43 -11.29
CA SER A 332 12.27 8.68 -12.05
C SER A 332 13.56 8.87 -12.82
N ILE A 333 13.46 9.25 -14.09
CA ILE A 333 14.63 9.69 -14.85
C ILE A 333 15.15 10.97 -14.17
N SER A 334 16.43 10.96 -13.79
CA SER A 334 17.12 12.13 -13.24
C SER A 334 16.98 13.32 -14.20
N GLY A 335 16.32 14.40 -13.77
CA GLY A 335 16.23 15.62 -14.58
C GLY A 335 14.88 16.35 -14.58
N ARG A 336 13.78 15.75 -14.21
CA ARG A 336 12.49 16.47 -14.11
C ARG A 336 12.35 17.10 -12.73
N ARG A 337 12.88 18.29 -12.58
CA ARG A 337 12.85 19.10 -11.34
C ARG A 337 11.47 19.72 -11.13
N ILE A 338 11.01 19.76 -9.88
CA ILE A 338 9.82 20.52 -9.48
C ILE A 338 10.28 21.61 -8.51
N GLY A 339 10.02 22.86 -8.87
CA GLY A 339 10.43 24.03 -8.07
C GLY A 339 11.90 24.43 -8.26
N SER A 340 12.40 25.32 -7.40
CA SER A 340 13.75 25.90 -7.46
C SER A 340 14.86 24.98 -6.92
N GLY A 341 14.63 23.67 -6.78
CA GLY A 341 15.58 22.71 -6.20
C GLY A 341 15.61 21.37 -6.94
N ASP A 342 16.56 20.49 -6.56
CA ASP A 342 16.76 19.15 -7.13
C ASP A 342 15.75 18.07 -6.66
N SER A 343 14.57 18.47 -6.17
CA SER A 343 13.60 17.56 -5.57
C SER A 343 12.78 16.82 -6.63
N GLN A 344 12.82 15.49 -6.61
CA GLN A 344 11.94 14.64 -7.43
C GLN A 344 10.50 14.72 -6.88
N ARG A 345 9.50 14.58 -7.76
CA ARG A 345 8.09 14.57 -7.35
C ARG A 345 7.76 13.35 -6.48
N TYR A 346 8.26 12.20 -6.87
CA TYR A 346 8.10 10.94 -6.15
C TYR A 346 9.46 10.26 -6.00
N LEU A 347 9.64 9.56 -4.88
CA LEU A 347 10.65 8.55 -4.69
C LEU A 347 9.93 7.19 -4.70
N ALA A 348 10.41 6.27 -5.52
CA ALA A 348 9.84 4.93 -5.62
C ALA A 348 9.99 4.16 -4.30
N PRO A 349 9.14 3.16 -4.02
CA PRO A 349 9.32 2.27 -2.87
C PRO A 349 10.70 1.62 -2.87
N GLY A 350 11.37 1.61 -1.73
CA GLY A 350 12.71 1.01 -1.61
C GLY A 350 12.76 -0.45 -2.03
N VAL A 351 11.69 -1.22 -1.75
CA VAL A 351 11.59 -2.61 -2.18
C VAL A 351 11.57 -2.76 -3.71
N LEU A 352 10.95 -1.83 -4.44
CA LEU A 352 10.94 -1.86 -5.90
C LEU A 352 12.29 -1.38 -6.48
N GLN A 353 12.94 -0.41 -5.83
CA GLN A 353 14.32 -0.03 -6.19
C GLN A 353 15.26 -1.22 -6.02
N TRP A 354 15.14 -1.94 -4.92
CA TRP A 354 15.88 -3.16 -4.65
C TRP A 354 15.74 -4.22 -5.75
N LEU A 355 14.50 -4.50 -6.20
CA LEU A 355 14.27 -5.42 -7.31
C LEU A 355 14.89 -4.94 -8.62
N GLY A 356 14.88 -3.63 -8.88
CA GLY A 356 15.54 -3.02 -10.02
C GLY A 356 17.06 -3.23 -9.98
N ASP A 357 17.69 -3.03 -8.82
CA ASP A 357 19.14 -3.22 -8.62
C ASP A 357 19.52 -4.70 -8.79
N LEU A 358 18.77 -5.64 -8.19
CA LEU A 358 18.97 -7.08 -8.38
C LEU A 358 18.88 -7.50 -9.86
N THR A 359 17.97 -6.88 -10.59
CA THR A 359 17.80 -7.16 -12.04
C THR A 359 18.96 -6.59 -12.84
N SER A 360 19.40 -5.38 -12.54
CA SER A 360 20.54 -4.74 -13.23
C SER A 360 21.84 -5.50 -13.01
N GLU A 361 22.03 -6.10 -11.82
CA GLU A 361 23.20 -6.91 -11.49
C GLU A 361 23.06 -8.41 -11.91
N GLY A 362 21.95 -8.76 -12.59
CA GLY A 362 21.72 -10.14 -13.08
C GLY A 362 21.41 -11.16 -11.98
N LYS A 363 21.09 -10.72 -10.76
CA LYS A 363 20.73 -11.58 -9.62
C LYS A 363 19.27 -12.05 -9.70
N LEU A 364 18.40 -11.25 -10.27
CA LEU A 364 17.00 -11.56 -10.59
C LEU A 364 16.81 -11.55 -12.11
N SER A 365 16.12 -12.57 -12.64
CA SER A 365 15.87 -12.67 -14.09
C SER A 365 15.12 -11.46 -14.62
N GLU A 366 15.57 -10.87 -15.72
CA GLU A 366 14.88 -9.78 -16.42
C GLU A 366 13.47 -10.14 -16.90
N THR A 367 13.17 -11.44 -17.04
CA THR A 367 11.84 -11.93 -17.42
C THR A 367 10.91 -12.18 -16.23
N TYR A 368 11.37 -11.90 -15.01
CA TYR A 368 10.54 -12.08 -13.82
C TYR A 368 9.46 -11.00 -13.73
N VAL A 369 8.22 -11.43 -13.48
CA VAL A 369 7.06 -10.54 -13.36
C VAL A 369 6.37 -10.78 -12.01
N PRO A 370 6.81 -10.12 -10.94
CA PRO A 370 6.11 -10.20 -9.66
C PRO A 370 4.72 -9.58 -9.73
N ARG A 371 3.82 -10.05 -8.88
CA ARG A 371 2.56 -9.38 -8.61
C ARG A 371 2.79 -8.34 -7.51
N VAL A 372 2.76 -7.07 -7.84
CA VAL A 372 2.91 -6.00 -6.85
C VAL A 372 1.53 -5.73 -6.24
N ARG A 373 1.34 -6.18 -5.00
CA ARG A 373 0.14 -5.88 -4.23
C ARG A 373 0.27 -4.49 -3.61
N VAL A 374 -0.75 -3.69 -3.76
CA VAL A 374 -0.88 -2.39 -3.12
C VAL A 374 -1.96 -2.44 -2.06
N LEU A 375 -1.65 -1.93 -0.90
CA LEU A 375 -2.48 -2.03 0.29
C LEU A 375 -2.53 -0.68 1.00
N GLY A 376 -3.68 -0.33 1.55
CA GLY A 376 -3.79 0.90 2.31
C GLY A 376 -5.10 0.98 3.06
N ALA A 377 -5.17 1.93 3.98
CA ALA A 377 -6.39 2.31 4.65
C ALA A 377 -6.65 3.79 4.42
N GLU A 378 -7.82 4.12 3.95
CA GLU A 378 -8.35 5.48 4.03
C GLU A 378 -9.06 5.65 5.36
N TYR A 379 -8.78 6.76 6.02
CA TYR A 379 -9.41 7.10 7.29
C TYR A 379 -10.35 8.28 7.11
N GLY A 380 -11.50 8.20 7.77
CA GLY A 380 -12.50 9.25 7.80
C GLY A 380 -12.04 10.51 8.56
N SER A 381 -12.98 11.33 8.94
CA SER A 381 -12.71 12.62 9.61
C SER A 381 -11.76 12.44 10.81
N GLN A 382 -10.73 13.31 10.87
CA GLN A 382 -9.66 13.28 11.89
C GLN A 382 -8.93 11.92 12.00
N SER A 383 -9.01 11.09 11.00
CA SER A 383 -8.49 9.71 10.97
C SER A 383 -9.01 8.83 12.11
N ALA A 384 -10.23 9.08 12.59
CA ALA A 384 -10.79 8.41 13.77
C ALA A 384 -11.46 7.07 13.47
N THR A 385 -11.82 6.82 12.23
CA THR A 385 -12.49 5.59 11.74
C THR A 385 -11.86 5.15 10.43
N TYR A 386 -12.02 3.88 10.07
CA TYR A 386 -11.77 3.43 8.71
C TYR A 386 -12.89 3.93 7.80
N ASN A 387 -12.52 4.46 6.64
CA ASN A 387 -13.44 4.83 5.58
C ASN A 387 -13.43 3.77 4.48
N GLU A 388 -12.23 3.36 4.06
CA GLU A 388 -12.04 2.35 3.04
C GLU A 388 -10.72 1.58 3.25
N ILE A 389 -10.68 0.31 2.85
CA ILE A 389 -9.47 -0.48 2.74
C ILE A 389 -9.20 -0.72 1.26
N ILE A 390 -8.01 -0.32 0.83
CA ILE A 390 -7.53 -0.48 -0.53
C ILE A 390 -6.73 -1.77 -0.61
N ASP A 391 -7.07 -2.61 -1.58
CA ASP A 391 -6.35 -3.85 -1.88
C ASP A 391 -6.44 -4.11 -3.37
N ASP A 392 -5.31 -4.02 -4.06
CA ASP A 392 -5.22 -4.25 -5.49
C ASP A 392 -3.89 -4.89 -5.85
N VAL A 393 -3.80 -5.51 -7.03
CA VAL A 393 -2.61 -6.22 -7.51
C VAL A 393 -2.29 -5.80 -8.93
N LEU A 394 -1.05 -5.35 -9.17
CA LEU A 394 -0.57 -4.98 -10.49
C LEU A 394 0.58 -5.92 -10.91
N PRO A 395 0.49 -6.63 -12.05
CA PRO A 395 1.65 -7.31 -12.61
C PRO A 395 2.67 -6.27 -13.05
N LEU A 396 3.90 -6.36 -12.57
CA LEU A 396 4.93 -5.36 -12.83
C LEU A 396 6.24 -6.05 -13.23
N SER A 397 6.54 -6.07 -14.52
CA SER A 397 7.82 -6.59 -15.00
C SER A 397 8.99 -5.86 -14.33
N VAL A 398 9.98 -6.60 -13.85
CA VAL A 398 11.16 -6.03 -13.17
C VAL A 398 11.99 -5.11 -14.08
N VAL A 399 11.89 -5.28 -15.38
CA VAL A 399 12.53 -4.39 -16.38
C VAL A 399 12.07 -2.94 -16.22
N LEU A 400 10.84 -2.73 -15.79
CA LEU A 400 10.30 -1.38 -15.55
C LEU A 400 10.94 -0.68 -14.36
N LEU A 401 11.60 -1.43 -13.48
CA LEU A 401 12.18 -0.96 -12.22
C LEU A 401 13.66 -0.56 -12.38
N ARG A 402 14.29 -0.88 -13.50
CA ARG A 402 15.71 -0.62 -13.75
C ARG A 402 15.99 0.87 -13.84
N GLN A 403 16.94 1.35 -13.05
CA GLN A 403 17.41 2.74 -13.08
C GLN A 403 18.45 2.99 -14.17
N ASP A 404 19.24 1.98 -14.50
CA ASP A 404 20.26 2.00 -15.56
C ASP A 404 19.65 1.94 -16.97
N SER A 405 18.42 1.43 -17.10
CA SER A 405 17.65 1.36 -18.35
C SER A 405 16.20 1.80 -18.17
N PRO A 406 15.92 3.09 -17.93
CA PRO A 406 14.61 3.58 -17.50
C PRO A 406 13.57 3.70 -18.63
N ALA A 407 13.91 3.35 -19.87
CA ALA A 407 13.06 3.57 -21.04
C ALA A 407 11.70 2.84 -20.94
N ALA A 408 11.69 1.58 -20.50
CA ALA A 408 10.48 0.80 -20.34
C ALA A 408 9.56 1.40 -19.25
N GLY A 409 10.11 1.77 -18.09
CA GLY A 409 9.38 2.46 -17.04
C GLY A 409 8.82 3.81 -17.49
N GLN A 410 9.56 4.55 -18.32
CA GLN A 410 9.08 5.81 -18.88
C GLN A 410 7.93 5.59 -19.86
N THR A 411 8.00 4.57 -20.73
CA THR A 411 6.91 4.19 -21.63
C THR A 411 5.63 3.85 -20.86
N ALA A 412 5.73 3.10 -19.75
CA ALA A 412 4.58 2.81 -18.89
C ALA A 412 3.94 4.07 -18.26
N LYS A 413 4.77 5.05 -17.84
CA LYS A 413 4.27 6.35 -17.33
C LYS A 413 3.60 7.18 -18.42
N GLU A 414 4.15 7.20 -19.61
CA GLU A 414 3.61 7.92 -20.75
C GLU A 414 2.28 7.31 -21.22
N ALA A 415 2.14 5.98 -21.17
CA ALA A 415 0.89 5.30 -21.45
C ALA A 415 -0.24 5.73 -20.50
N VAL A 416 0.05 5.88 -19.20
CA VAL A 416 -0.93 6.45 -18.25
C VAL A 416 -1.26 7.89 -18.60
N ALA A 417 -0.27 8.69 -18.96
CA ALA A 417 -0.50 10.09 -19.35
C ALA A 417 -1.37 10.21 -20.60
N ASP A 418 -1.21 9.31 -21.58
CA ASP A 418 -2.05 9.23 -22.77
C ASP A 418 -3.53 8.98 -22.38
N ALA A 419 -3.78 7.98 -21.52
CA ALA A 419 -5.14 7.69 -21.01
C ALA A 419 -5.75 8.85 -20.20
N GLU A 420 -4.96 9.48 -19.32
CA GLU A 420 -5.40 10.65 -18.53
C GLU A 420 -5.73 11.86 -19.42
N ASN A 421 -5.02 12.07 -20.51
CA ASN A 421 -5.31 13.14 -21.46
C ASN A 421 -6.58 12.87 -22.24
N VAL A 422 -6.84 11.61 -22.66
CA VAL A 422 -8.12 11.23 -23.25
C VAL A 422 -9.25 11.32 -22.22
N GLY A 423 -9.01 10.94 -20.97
CA GLY A 423 -9.96 11.11 -19.87
C GLY A 423 -10.39 12.57 -19.67
N LYS A 424 -9.47 13.53 -19.83
CA LYS A 424 -9.81 14.97 -19.82
C LYS A 424 -10.62 15.39 -21.04
N ALA A 425 -10.29 14.84 -22.21
CA ALA A 425 -10.98 15.16 -23.46
C ALA A 425 -12.44 14.67 -23.44
N ILE A 426 -12.67 13.43 -23.00
CA ILE A 426 -14.03 12.85 -22.92
C ILE A 426 -14.85 13.52 -21.81
N TRP A 427 -14.22 13.88 -20.69
CA TRP A 427 -14.87 14.69 -19.66
C TRP A 427 -15.40 16.00 -20.23
N GLY A 428 -14.58 16.74 -20.96
CA GLY A 428 -14.97 17.99 -21.61
C GLY A 428 -16.04 17.80 -22.66
N PHE A 429 -16.01 16.70 -23.41
CA PHE A 429 -17.02 16.37 -24.42
C PHE A 429 -18.40 16.15 -23.79
N ALA A 430 -18.49 15.30 -22.78
CA ALA A 430 -19.73 15.00 -22.07
C ALA A 430 -20.31 16.24 -21.36
N GLU A 431 -19.47 17.05 -20.72
CA GLU A 431 -19.89 18.31 -20.10
C GLU A 431 -20.42 19.33 -21.12
N ASN A 432 -19.79 19.44 -22.29
CA ASN A 432 -20.24 20.32 -23.36
C ASN A 432 -21.61 19.91 -23.90
N ILE A 433 -21.85 18.60 -24.11
CA ILE A 433 -23.17 18.08 -24.53
C ILE A 433 -24.22 18.35 -23.44
N ALA A 434 -23.92 18.10 -22.18
CA ALA A 434 -24.83 18.31 -21.06
C ALA A 434 -25.20 19.83 -20.92
N GLN A 435 -24.22 20.72 -21.01
CA GLN A 435 -24.44 22.14 -20.95
C GLN A 435 -25.21 22.66 -22.18
N ALA A 436 -24.94 22.12 -23.38
CA ALA A 436 -25.73 22.44 -24.57
C ALA A 436 -27.20 22.02 -24.42
N ALA A 437 -27.48 20.94 -23.70
CA ALA A 437 -28.83 20.51 -23.35
C ALA A 437 -29.49 21.39 -22.24
N GLY A 438 -28.68 22.14 -21.47
CA GLY A 438 -29.18 23.04 -20.41
C GLY A 438 -28.77 22.65 -19.00
N ALA A 439 -27.89 21.67 -18.83
CA ALA A 439 -27.36 21.35 -17.52
C ALA A 439 -26.45 22.47 -16.99
N GLU A 440 -26.39 22.59 -15.68
CA GLU A 440 -25.43 23.46 -15.02
C GLU A 440 -23.99 22.89 -15.18
N PRO A 441 -22.96 23.76 -15.18
CA PRO A 441 -21.57 23.33 -15.20
C PRO A 441 -21.28 22.34 -14.07
N LYS A 442 -20.50 21.31 -14.36
CA LYS A 442 -20.16 20.23 -13.43
C LYS A 442 -21.38 19.40 -13.00
N SER A 443 -22.25 19.10 -13.94
CA SER A 443 -23.44 18.27 -13.74
C SER A 443 -23.12 16.80 -13.39
N GLY A 444 -21.84 16.41 -13.48
CA GLY A 444 -21.37 15.04 -13.31
C GLY A 444 -21.38 14.21 -14.59
N ALA A 445 -21.81 14.76 -15.72
CA ALA A 445 -21.78 14.04 -17.01
C ALA A 445 -20.34 13.69 -17.43
N GLY A 446 -19.43 14.67 -17.31
CA GLY A 446 -18.02 14.48 -17.61
C GLY A 446 -17.35 13.45 -16.70
N ASP A 447 -17.67 13.47 -15.40
CA ASP A 447 -17.11 12.52 -14.45
C ASP A 447 -17.55 11.09 -14.77
N ARG A 448 -18.84 10.86 -15.09
CA ARG A 448 -19.35 9.54 -15.51
C ARG A 448 -18.65 9.02 -16.77
N ALA A 449 -18.55 9.82 -17.81
CA ALA A 449 -17.90 9.42 -19.05
C ALA A 449 -16.40 9.09 -18.86
N ARG A 450 -15.72 9.86 -18.02
CA ARG A 450 -14.31 9.64 -17.68
C ARG A 450 -14.12 8.35 -16.89
N GLU A 451 -14.97 8.05 -15.92
CA GLU A 451 -14.90 6.82 -15.14
C GLU A 451 -15.25 5.59 -15.99
N GLN A 452 -16.20 5.70 -16.92
CA GLN A 452 -16.47 4.64 -17.93
C GLN A 452 -15.20 4.32 -18.74
N LEU A 453 -14.47 5.34 -19.19
CA LEU A 453 -13.21 5.15 -19.91
C LEU A 453 -12.16 4.43 -19.05
N TYR A 454 -11.95 4.88 -17.81
CA TYR A 454 -10.96 4.25 -16.94
C TYR A 454 -11.32 2.82 -16.58
N ALA A 455 -12.60 2.52 -16.37
CA ALA A 455 -13.08 1.16 -16.17
C ALA A 455 -12.82 0.28 -17.41
N ALA A 456 -13.06 0.80 -18.62
CA ALA A 456 -12.79 0.08 -19.86
C ALA A 456 -11.29 -0.17 -20.09
N LEU A 457 -10.41 0.69 -19.58
CA LEU A 457 -8.95 0.57 -19.73
C LEU A 457 -8.28 -0.26 -18.62
N GLU A 458 -8.97 -0.63 -17.56
CA GLU A 458 -8.41 -1.34 -16.41
C GLU A 458 -7.71 -2.64 -16.80
N SER A 459 -8.44 -3.59 -17.37
CA SER A 459 -7.89 -4.87 -17.80
C SER A 459 -6.90 -4.75 -18.98
N PRO A 460 -7.19 -3.96 -20.03
CA PRO A 460 -6.24 -3.75 -21.13
C PRO A 460 -4.90 -3.18 -20.68
N TYR A 461 -4.88 -2.22 -19.75
CA TYR A 461 -3.62 -1.67 -19.28
C TYR A 461 -2.78 -2.70 -18.53
N ARG A 462 -3.41 -3.50 -17.65
CA ARG A 462 -2.71 -4.55 -16.90
C ARG A 462 -2.10 -5.61 -17.81
N ALA A 463 -2.84 -6.04 -18.84
CA ALA A 463 -2.34 -6.98 -19.84
C ALA A 463 -1.16 -6.39 -20.62
N TRP A 464 -1.31 -5.17 -21.15
CA TRP A 464 -0.28 -4.46 -21.89
C TRP A 464 0.99 -4.23 -21.04
N LEU A 465 0.83 -3.85 -19.77
CA LEU A 465 1.96 -3.61 -18.85
C LEU A 465 2.76 -4.89 -18.58
N ALA A 466 2.08 -6.02 -18.46
CA ALA A 466 2.71 -7.33 -18.22
C ALA A 466 3.53 -7.82 -19.43
N GLU A 467 3.22 -7.35 -20.65
CA GLU A 467 3.94 -7.71 -21.87
C GLU A 467 5.23 -6.88 -22.09
N LEU A 468 5.44 -5.83 -21.30
CA LEU A 468 6.66 -5.03 -21.38
C LEU A 468 7.86 -5.81 -20.81
N GLY A 469 8.62 -6.43 -21.68
CA GLY A 469 9.79 -7.25 -21.36
C GLY A 469 11.10 -6.66 -21.90
N PRO A 470 12.23 -7.38 -21.71
CA PRO A 470 13.57 -6.90 -22.08
C PRO A 470 13.74 -6.61 -23.57
N SER A 471 13.03 -7.35 -24.42
CA SER A 471 13.13 -7.27 -25.89
C SER A 471 11.97 -6.54 -26.54
N THR A 472 11.11 -5.84 -25.75
CA THR A 472 9.93 -5.16 -26.28
C THR A 472 10.32 -3.95 -27.13
N ASP A 473 9.75 -3.86 -28.34
CA ASP A 473 9.75 -2.60 -29.09
C ASP A 473 8.86 -1.58 -28.37
N LEU A 474 9.46 -0.69 -27.59
CA LEU A 474 8.76 0.26 -26.75
C LEU A 474 7.92 1.28 -27.56
N ALA A 475 8.38 1.64 -28.76
CA ALA A 475 7.64 2.55 -29.64
C ALA A 475 6.39 1.85 -30.20
N GLY A 476 6.53 0.61 -30.68
CA GLY A 476 5.42 -0.22 -31.12
C GLY A 476 4.43 -0.53 -30.01
N ALA A 477 4.92 -0.86 -28.83
CA ALA A 477 4.09 -1.09 -27.64
C ALA A 477 3.27 0.15 -27.24
N ARG A 478 3.86 1.35 -27.28
CA ARG A 478 3.11 2.58 -27.01
C ARG A 478 2.08 2.89 -28.10
N ALA A 479 2.42 2.67 -29.36
CA ALA A 479 1.47 2.84 -30.47
C ALA A 479 0.28 1.88 -30.32
N GLU A 480 0.53 0.64 -29.90
CA GLU A 480 -0.54 -0.34 -29.57
C GLU A 480 -1.41 0.16 -28.43
N TRP A 481 -0.81 0.63 -27.33
CA TRP A 481 -1.55 1.21 -26.21
C TRP A 481 -2.46 2.37 -26.65
N GLN A 482 -1.95 3.28 -27.47
CA GLN A 482 -2.76 4.38 -27.96
C GLN A 482 -3.94 3.92 -28.83
N ARG A 483 -3.78 2.82 -29.61
CA ARG A 483 -4.89 2.20 -30.36
C ARG A 483 -5.92 1.57 -29.41
N ILE A 484 -5.48 0.93 -28.34
CA ILE A 484 -6.37 0.39 -27.30
C ILE A 484 -7.21 1.51 -26.66
N VAL A 485 -6.57 2.64 -26.30
CA VAL A 485 -7.26 3.79 -25.69
C VAL A 485 -8.27 4.40 -26.67
N ASP A 486 -7.91 4.56 -27.95
CA ASP A 486 -8.79 5.08 -28.99
C ASP A 486 -10.03 4.17 -29.20
N SER A 487 -9.80 2.85 -29.29
CA SER A 487 -10.86 1.84 -29.42
C SER A 487 -11.78 1.81 -28.21
N ALA A 488 -11.28 1.95 -26.99
CA ALA A 488 -12.08 2.00 -25.77
C ALA A 488 -12.90 3.29 -25.65
N THR A 489 -12.44 4.37 -26.28
CA THR A 489 -13.11 5.68 -26.24
C THR A 489 -14.30 5.75 -27.19
N THR A 490 -14.23 5.09 -28.33
CA THR A 490 -15.25 5.16 -29.40
C THR A 490 -16.66 4.83 -28.93
N PRO A 491 -16.93 3.66 -28.28
CA PRO A 491 -18.30 3.32 -27.87
C PRO A 491 -18.90 4.32 -26.87
N ILE A 492 -18.05 4.88 -25.97
CA ILE A 492 -18.52 5.87 -24.99
C ILE A 492 -18.92 7.18 -25.67
N THR A 493 -18.17 7.60 -26.68
CA THR A 493 -18.48 8.82 -27.42
C THR A 493 -19.71 8.65 -28.32
N ASP A 494 -19.88 7.48 -28.93
CA ASP A 494 -21.06 7.17 -29.74
C ASP A 494 -22.33 7.16 -28.87
N GLU A 495 -22.29 6.54 -27.68
CA GLU A 495 -23.38 6.56 -26.71
C GLU A 495 -23.75 8.01 -26.30
N LEU A 496 -22.76 8.85 -26.00
CA LEU A 496 -22.99 10.25 -25.64
C LEU A 496 -23.66 11.07 -26.75
N ILE A 497 -23.36 10.74 -28.03
CA ILE A 497 -23.97 11.38 -29.20
C ILE A 497 -25.40 10.86 -29.41
N GLU A 498 -25.61 9.55 -29.33
CA GLU A 498 -26.90 8.90 -29.51
C GLU A 498 -27.92 9.31 -28.45
N GLU A 499 -27.47 9.41 -27.21
CA GLU A 499 -28.30 9.81 -26.07
C GLU A 499 -28.49 11.34 -25.94
N ALA A 500 -27.83 12.12 -26.80
CA ALA A 500 -27.91 13.59 -26.72
C ALA A 500 -29.33 14.09 -26.97
N ALA A 501 -29.87 14.83 -25.98
CA ALA A 501 -31.19 15.43 -26.07
C ALA A 501 -31.32 16.39 -27.28
N PRO A 502 -32.51 16.53 -27.91
CA PRO A 502 -32.70 17.46 -29.01
C PRO A 502 -32.25 18.89 -28.74
N ALA A 503 -32.36 19.34 -27.48
CA ALA A 503 -31.84 20.64 -27.06
C ALA A 503 -30.32 20.79 -27.21
N ALA A 504 -29.56 19.71 -27.01
CA ALA A 504 -28.10 19.70 -27.20
C ALA A 504 -27.70 19.80 -28.68
N TRP A 505 -28.49 19.27 -29.59
CA TRP A 505 -28.30 19.43 -31.03
C TRP A 505 -28.58 20.86 -31.51
N ASN A 506 -29.63 21.50 -30.99
CA ASN A 506 -29.89 22.92 -31.25
C ASN A 506 -28.80 23.80 -30.64
N GLY A 507 -28.30 23.41 -29.49
CA GLY A 507 -27.23 24.09 -28.77
C GLY A 507 -27.66 25.39 -28.10
N ARG A 508 -26.73 26.02 -27.43
CA ARG A 508 -26.89 27.33 -26.78
C ARG A 508 -25.57 28.09 -26.71
N THR A 509 -25.66 29.39 -26.49
CA THR A 509 -24.49 30.23 -26.27
C THR A 509 -24.01 30.09 -24.82
N ILE A 510 -22.75 29.63 -24.65
CA ILE A 510 -22.07 29.48 -23.37
C ILE A 510 -20.79 30.30 -23.45
N GLN A 511 -20.59 31.25 -22.53
CA GLN A 511 -19.41 32.13 -22.54
C GLN A 511 -19.11 32.77 -23.91
N ASN A 512 -20.16 33.26 -24.60
CA ASN A 512 -20.12 33.85 -25.93
C ASN A 512 -19.79 32.91 -27.11
N HIS A 513 -19.75 31.59 -26.89
CA HIS A 513 -19.55 30.58 -27.93
C HIS A 513 -20.81 29.71 -28.08
N LEU A 514 -21.20 29.45 -29.31
CA LEU A 514 -22.22 28.42 -29.56
C LEU A 514 -21.64 27.04 -29.25
N VAL A 515 -22.34 26.31 -28.39
CA VAL A 515 -21.98 24.90 -28.06
C VAL A 515 -23.19 24.03 -28.44
N ASN A 516 -22.94 23.03 -29.27
CA ASN A 516 -23.88 21.97 -29.60
C ASN A 516 -23.09 20.66 -29.78
N VAL A 517 -23.79 19.53 -30.01
CA VAL A 517 -23.16 18.21 -30.16
C VAL A 517 -22.08 18.22 -31.23
N ALA A 518 -22.34 18.78 -32.42
CA ALA A 518 -21.38 18.78 -33.52
C ALA A 518 -20.10 19.57 -33.21
N ILE A 519 -20.24 20.74 -32.58
CA ILE A 519 -19.08 21.57 -32.18
C ILE A 519 -18.30 20.86 -31.05
N ALA A 520 -18.99 20.29 -30.08
CA ALA A 520 -18.36 19.54 -29.00
C ALA A 520 -17.57 18.34 -29.54
N GLU A 521 -18.12 17.63 -30.53
CA GLU A 521 -17.45 16.52 -31.22
C GLU A 521 -16.19 16.96 -31.97
N VAL A 522 -16.22 18.10 -32.68
CA VAL A 522 -15.04 18.66 -33.34
C VAL A 522 -13.93 18.96 -32.34
N TRP A 523 -14.27 19.59 -31.23
CA TRP A 523 -13.28 19.89 -30.18
C TRP A 523 -12.73 18.62 -29.53
N PHE A 524 -13.58 17.64 -29.27
CA PHE A 524 -13.18 16.35 -28.73
C PHE A 524 -12.22 15.62 -29.67
N LYS A 525 -12.57 15.48 -30.97
CA LYS A 525 -11.70 14.86 -31.97
C LYS A 525 -10.34 15.56 -32.09
N ALA A 526 -10.31 16.90 -31.98
CA ALA A 526 -9.05 17.65 -31.97
C ALA A 526 -8.22 17.38 -30.70
N ALA A 527 -8.86 17.23 -29.53
CA ALA A 527 -8.19 16.89 -28.28
C ALA A 527 -7.68 15.43 -28.27
N LEU A 528 -8.49 14.49 -28.76
CA LEU A 528 -8.14 13.06 -28.89
C LEU A 528 -6.91 12.88 -29.79
N ARG A 529 -6.89 13.57 -30.93
CA ARG A 529 -5.74 13.56 -31.84
C ARG A 529 -4.44 14.06 -31.20
N ARG A 530 -4.51 15.06 -30.33
CA ARG A 530 -3.34 15.57 -29.57
C ARG A 530 -2.91 14.60 -28.48
N ALA A 531 -3.86 13.90 -27.87
CA ALA A 531 -3.58 12.96 -26.80
C ALA A 531 -2.96 11.65 -27.34
N LEU A 532 -3.36 11.21 -28.56
CA LEU A 532 -2.97 9.94 -29.17
C LEU A 532 -2.29 10.14 -30.52
N PRO A 533 -1.09 10.75 -30.58
CA PRO A 533 -0.44 11.10 -31.85
C PRO A 533 0.04 9.90 -32.68
N MET A 534 0.20 8.72 -32.07
CA MET A 534 0.72 7.51 -32.72
C MET A 534 -0.37 6.64 -33.37
N THR A 535 -1.66 6.98 -33.21
CA THR A 535 -2.77 6.26 -33.87
C THR A 535 -2.88 6.55 -35.36
N ARG A 536 -2.12 7.51 -35.90
CA ARG A 536 -2.17 7.94 -37.30
C ARG A 536 -1.18 7.19 -38.16
N THR A 537 -1.57 6.98 -39.41
CA THR A 537 -0.65 6.57 -40.46
C THR A 537 0.25 7.73 -40.90
N SER A 538 1.46 7.41 -41.34
CA SER A 538 2.45 8.41 -41.83
C SER A 538 1.90 9.31 -42.93
N SER A 539 0.93 8.86 -43.74
CA SER A 539 0.26 9.62 -44.80
C SER A 539 -0.64 10.75 -44.28
N GLU A 540 -1.29 10.58 -43.11
CA GLU A 540 -2.16 11.59 -42.51
C GLU A 540 -1.36 12.70 -41.82
N ASN A 541 -0.19 12.37 -41.26
CA ASN A 541 0.72 13.35 -40.68
C ASN A 541 1.33 14.31 -41.75
N THR A 542 1.69 13.75 -42.90
CA THR A 542 2.24 14.55 -44.03
C THR A 542 1.20 15.49 -44.66
N ALA A 543 -0.09 15.12 -44.61
CA ALA A 543 -1.17 15.95 -45.14
C ALA A 543 -1.46 17.20 -44.26
N LEU A 544 -1.22 17.12 -42.96
CA LEU A 544 -1.42 18.23 -42.02
C LEU A 544 -0.24 19.21 -41.98
N GLU A 545 0.98 18.73 -42.11
CA GLU A 545 2.16 19.62 -42.24
C GLU A 545 2.10 20.48 -43.49
N LYS A 546 1.35 20.05 -44.52
CA LYS A 546 1.12 20.83 -45.75
C LYS A 546 -0.09 21.74 -45.65
N ALA A 547 -0.92 21.64 -44.60
CA ALA A 547 -2.16 22.41 -44.42
C ALA A 547 -2.06 23.50 -43.33
N VAL A 548 -0.92 23.63 -42.67
CA VAL A 548 -0.51 24.72 -41.78
C VAL A 548 0.51 25.60 -42.51
#